data_4894e45beb9cb1a6b23f16eedf3280ec
#
_entry.id   4894e45beb9cb1a6b23f16eedf3280ec
#
_cell.length_a   1.000
_cell.length_b   1.000
_cell.length_c   1.000
_cell.angle_alpha   90.00
_cell.angle_beta   90.00
_cell.angle_gamma   90.00
#
_symmetry.space_group_name_H-M   'P 1'
#
loop_
_entity.id
_entity.type
_entity.pdbx_description
1 polymer ?
#
loop_
_entity_poly.entity_id
_entity_poly.type
_entity_poly.pdbx_seq_one_letter_code
_entity_poly.pdbx_strand_id
1 'polypeptide(L)'
;MSNATPMVRQYQELKAQHPGTLLFFRLGDFYELFFDDAVTGARELQITLTARHKERGDPIPMCGVPHHSAANYIAKLVRKGYRVAICEQTESPSKAKKLVRREVVRIVTPGTPIDPQLLEPRESVYLAAVCAQGETVGAAFLDISTGEFRATQSSGRDAWERIVADIESYAPRELIFPQALSALVRAGFRNEQKTGTLPLARDGMSDNLQIVDEGNMATTDDKLKFVGLPFTLTALDDWLWQTEDCAALLIKQFGVRSLDGYGLTNKHEAVRAAGACLRYAQETQRAAAAHIGDIVYFEPQDQLILDQITVRNLELVEAMGGASRSLLDVIDETVTGMGARLLRSWLLRPSIRRGEIEARHGAVAELYASHIKRDHLRSLLKEVADVERLTGRLNLGSATPRDLVALRRSLDQVPSIRDLLANGESSLLQVLNDAADELADVRALIANAIEDDPPAKVIDGGVIRAGHSTELDELRSLSRDAKQMI
;
A
#
# COMPACT_ATOMS: atom_id res chain seq x y z
N MET A 1 36.08 -7.55 16.49
CA MET A 1 35.53 -7.13 15.17
C MET A 1 36.40 -7.54 13.97
N SER A 2 37.14 -8.63 13.94
CA SER A 2 38.23 -8.70 12.97
C SER A 2 38.26 -9.88 11.99
N ASN A 3 37.21 -10.69 11.85
CA ASN A 3 37.28 -11.84 10.92
C ASN A 3 36.04 -12.07 10.04
N ALA A 4 35.20 -11.04 9.85
CA ALA A 4 34.09 -11.14 8.91
C ALA A 4 34.58 -11.02 7.46
N THR A 5 34.13 -11.91 6.57
CA THR A 5 34.42 -11.76 5.12
C THR A 5 33.86 -10.43 4.60
N PRO A 6 34.39 -9.85 3.53
CA PRO A 6 33.88 -8.58 2.98
C PRO A 6 32.37 -8.59 2.71
N MET A 7 31.82 -9.73 2.26
CA MET A 7 30.39 -9.93 2.01
C MET A 7 29.57 -9.86 3.30
N VAL A 8 29.99 -10.57 4.36
CA VAL A 8 29.31 -10.55 5.65
C VAL A 8 29.34 -9.17 6.29
N ARG A 9 30.44 -8.41 6.11
CA ARG A 9 30.54 -7.03 6.57
C ARG A 9 29.53 -6.13 5.84
N GLN A 10 29.45 -6.24 4.52
CA GLN A 10 28.44 -5.51 3.71
C GLN A 10 27.02 -5.84 4.17
N TYR A 11 26.71 -7.11 4.46
CA TYR A 11 25.39 -7.50 4.99
C TYR A 11 25.12 -6.81 6.33
N GLN A 12 26.07 -6.84 7.27
CA GLN A 12 25.90 -6.24 8.60
C GLN A 12 25.74 -4.71 8.53
N GLU A 13 26.49 -4.03 7.64
CA GLU A 13 26.38 -2.60 7.41
C GLU A 13 24.98 -2.22 6.88
N LEU A 14 24.46 -2.96 5.89
CA LEU A 14 23.12 -2.73 5.36
C LEU A 14 22.03 -3.08 6.39
N LYS A 15 22.21 -4.16 7.15
CA LYS A 15 21.27 -4.53 8.21
C LYS A 15 21.18 -3.48 9.31
N ALA A 16 22.32 -2.88 9.69
CA ALA A 16 22.35 -1.82 10.69
C ALA A 16 21.60 -0.54 10.23
N GLN A 17 21.55 -0.27 8.91
CA GLN A 17 20.79 0.85 8.34
C GLN A 17 19.25 0.58 8.30
N HIS A 18 18.84 -0.69 8.39
CA HIS A 18 17.45 -1.10 8.29
C HIS A 18 17.03 -1.99 9.47
N PRO A 19 17.00 -1.44 10.70
CA PRO A 19 16.60 -2.20 11.89
C PRO A 19 15.14 -2.68 11.77
N GLY A 20 14.84 -3.83 12.37
CA GLY A 20 13.48 -4.39 12.37
C GLY A 20 12.99 -4.95 11.02
N THR A 21 13.84 -5.03 9.98
CA THR A 21 13.50 -5.62 8.68
C THR A 21 14.21 -6.96 8.49
N LEU A 22 13.62 -7.89 7.76
CA LEU A 22 14.31 -9.08 7.25
C LEU A 22 15.05 -8.70 5.97
N LEU A 23 16.39 -8.82 5.96
CA LEU A 23 17.21 -8.40 4.82
C LEU A 23 17.36 -9.55 3.80
N PHE A 24 16.69 -9.43 2.66
CA PHE A 24 16.83 -10.31 1.50
C PHE A 24 18.00 -9.87 0.66
N PHE A 25 19.16 -10.50 0.89
CA PHE A 25 20.43 -10.09 0.33
C PHE A 25 20.76 -10.89 -0.94
N ARG A 26 20.83 -10.23 -2.10
CA ARG A 26 21.06 -10.86 -3.41
C ARG A 26 22.45 -11.48 -3.51
N LEU A 27 22.53 -12.78 -3.76
CA LEU A 27 23.74 -13.54 -4.02
C LEU A 27 23.50 -14.47 -5.23
N GLY A 28 23.99 -14.04 -6.40
CA GLY A 28 23.73 -14.78 -7.65
C GLY A 28 22.24 -14.92 -7.92
N ASP A 29 21.74 -16.15 -8.04
CA ASP A 29 20.35 -16.47 -8.32
C ASP A 29 19.47 -16.63 -7.08
N PHE A 30 20.01 -16.30 -5.88
CA PHE A 30 19.31 -16.41 -4.62
C PHE A 30 19.23 -15.06 -3.90
N TYR A 31 18.19 -14.93 -3.06
CA TYR A 31 18.22 -14.05 -1.90
C TYR A 31 18.57 -14.88 -0.67
N GLU A 32 19.62 -14.50 0.01
CA GLU A 32 20.08 -15.15 1.23
C GLU A 32 19.84 -14.26 2.44
N LEU A 33 19.42 -14.86 3.53
CA LEU A 33 19.28 -14.25 4.85
C LEU A 33 20.34 -14.83 5.76
N PHE A 34 20.88 -14.02 6.68
CA PHE A 34 21.92 -14.42 7.61
C PHE A 34 21.55 -14.09 9.05
N PHE A 35 22.23 -14.73 10.01
CA PHE A 35 22.08 -14.52 11.46
C PHE A 35 20.61 -14.72 11.89
N ASP A 36 20.09 -13.82 12.73
CA ASP A 36 18.72 -13.88 13.25
C ASP A 36 17.66 -13.79 12.14
N ASP A 37 17.95 -13.07 11.06
CA ASP A 37 17.06 -13.01 9.90
C ASP A 37 16.90 -14.39 9.26
N ALA A 38 17.98 -15.20 9.20
CA ALA A 38 17.92 -16.56 8.68
C ALA A 38 17.09 -17.48 9.57
N VAL A 39 17.28 -17.40 10.90
CA VAL A 39 16.50 -18.21 11.86
C VAL A 39 15.01 -17.87 11.75
N THR A 40 14.68 -16.57 11.72
CA THR A 40 13.30 -16.11 11.57
C THR A 40 12.73 -16.49 10.20
N GLY A 41 13.47 -16.22 9.12
CA GLY A 41 13.04 -16.54 7.76
C GLY A 41 12.80 -18.03 7.54
N ALA A 42 13.71 -18.88 8.01
CA ALA A 42 13.57 -20.33 7.90
C ALA A 42 12.32 -20.85 8.63
N ARG A 43 12.07 -20.35 9.85
CA ARG A 43 10.88 -20.71 10.65
C ARG A 43 9.58 -20.27 9.98
N GLU A 44 9.51 -19.00 9.58
CA GLU A 44 8.27 -18.41 9.07
C GLU A 44 7.92 -18.88 7.65
N LEU A 45 8.92 -19.17 6.84
CA LEU A 45 8.76 -19.65 5.46
C LEU A 45 8.73 -21.17 5.36
N GLN A 46 9.09 -21.89 6.47
CA GLN A 46 9.23 -23.35 6.48
C GLN A 46 10.26 -23.85 5.45
N ILE A 47 11.40 -23.15 5.38
CA ILE A 47 12.54 -23.54 4.52
C ILE A 47 13.71 -23.98 5.37
N THR A 48 14.65 -24.69 4.75
CA THR A 48 15.81 -25.25 5.44
C THR A 48 16.72 -24.16 5.99
N LEU A 49 17.00 -24.21 7.29
CA LEU A 49 18.05 -23.43 7.92
C LEU A 49 19.37 -24.18 7.73
N THR A 50 20.34 -23.54 7.11
CA THR A 50 21.69 -24.03 6.91
C THR A 50 22.71 -23.16 7.63
N ALA A 51 23.98 -23.47 7.52
CA ALA A 51 25.05 -22.65 8.06
C ALA A 51 26.14 -22.44 7.01
N ARG A 52 26.62 -21.22 6.90
CA ARG A 52 27.80 -20.89 6.11
C ARG A 52 29.04 -21.10 7.01
N HIS A 53 29.89 -22.05 6.66
CA HIS A 53 31.12 -22.27 7.39
C HIS A 53 32.13 -21.16 7.15
N LYS A 54 32.73 -20.64 8.23
CA LYS A 54 33.98 -19.90 8.18
C LYS A 54 35.13 -20.92 8.35
N GLU A 55 36.17 -20.75 7.59
CA GLU A 55 37.40 -21.53 7.77
C GLU A 55 38.01 -21.40 9.17
N ARG A 56 37.61 -20.34 9.91
CA ARG A 56 38.00 -20.11 11.33
C ARG A 56 36.87 -19.32 12.03
N GLY A 57 36.00 -19.99 12.74
CA GLY A 57 34.96 -19.37 13.59
C GLY A 57 33.63 -20.09 13.60
N ASP A 58 32.67 -19.60 14.39
CA ASP A 58 31.35 -20.20 14.54
C ASP A 58 30.57 -20.17 13.21
N PRO A 59 29.78 -21.20 12.90
CA PRO A 59 28.95 -21.25 11.71
C PRO A 59 27.90 -20.14 11.74
N ILE A 60 27.76 -19.41 10.63
CA ILE A 60 26.78 -18.32 10.47
C ILE A 60 25.48 -18.95 9.98
N PRO A 61 24.36 -18.85 10.75
CA PRO A 61 23.04 -19.30 10.28
C PRO A 61 22.69 -18.63 8.96
N MET A 62 22.16 -19.41 8.03
CA MET A 62 21.81 -18.97 6.69
C MET A 62 20.57 -19.71 6.19
N CYS A 63 19.68 -19.02 5.50
CA CYS A 63 18.65 -19.62 4.63
C CYS A 63 18.54 -18.80 3.34
N GLY A 64 17.93 -19.36 2.31
CA GLY A 64 17.82 -18.65 1.04
C GLY A 64 16.64 -19.13 0.20
N VAL A 65 16.20 -18.25 -0.67
CA VAL A 65 15.11 -18.50 -1.64
C VAL A 65 15.58 -18.12 -3.05
N PRO A 66 15.14 -18.84 -4.10
CA PRO A 66 15.49 -18.48 -5.46
C PRO A 66 14.91 -17.10 -5.82
N HIS A 67 15.71 -16.28 -6.49
CA HIS A 67 15.31 -14.91 -6.88
C HIS A 67 14.01 -14.89 -7.69
N HIS A 68 13.85 -15.78 -8.66
CA HIS A 68 12.67 -15.81 -9.53
C HIS A 68 11.36 -16.13 -8.80
N SER A 69 11.44 -16.75 -7.62
CA SER A 69 10.27 -17.11 -6.81
C SER A 69 10.17 -16.29 -5.51
N ALA A 70 11.09 -15.34 -5.29
CA ALA A 70 11.19 -14.57 -4.05
C ALA A 70 9.91 -13.81 -3.68
N ALA A 71 9.17 -13.30 -4.69
CA ALA A 71 7.93 -12.55 -4.48
C ALA A 71 6.90 -13.33 -3.63
N ASN A 72 6.75 -14.64 -3.85
CA ASN A 72 5.85 -15.49 -3.06
C ASN A 72 6.28 -15.63 -1.60
N TYR A 73 7.59 -15.71 -1.37
CA TYR A 73 8.15 -15.80 -0.01
C TYR A 73 8.06 -14.48 0.73
N ILE A 74 8.34 -13.37 0.03
CA ILE A 74 8.16 -12.02 0.57
C ILE A 74 6.70 -11.80 0.95
N ALA A 75 5.76 -12.17 0.06
CA ALA A 75 4.33 -12.07 0.32
C ALA A 75 3.90 -12.81 1.60
N LYS A 76 4.42 -14.02 1.83
CA LYS A 76 4.13 -14.80 3.05
C LYS A 76 4.63 -14.08 4.32
N LEU A 77 5.82 -13.48 4.28
CA LEU A 77 6.38 -12.75 5.42
C LEU A 77 5.60 -11.46 5.69
N VAL A 78 5.29 -10.69 4.64
CA VAL A 78 4.57 -9.42 4.77
C VAL A 78 3.15 -9.65 5.29
N ARG A 79 2.43 -10.67 4.81
CA ARG A 79 1.12 -11.07 5.36
C ARG A 79 1.19 -11.46 6.84
N LYS A 80 2.33 -11.94 7.31
CA LYS A 80 2.58 -12.22 8.74
C LYS A 80 3.07 -10.99 9.53
N GLY A 81 3.06 -9.80 8.94
CA GLY A 81 3.44 -8.55 9.58
C GLY A 81 4.94 -8.25 9.60
N TYR A 82 5.77 -9.00 8.85
CA TYR A 82 7.20 -8.70 8.74
C TYR A 82 7.46 -7.62 7.69
N ARG A 83 8.46 -6.79 7.95
CA ARG A 83 9.01 -5.84 6.99
C ARG A 83 10.20 -6.49 6.30
N VAL A 84 10.29 -6.41 4.97
CA VAL A 84 11.32 -7.08 4.17
C VAL A 84 12.09 -6.04 3.37
N ALA A 85 13.40 -5.91 3.62
CA ALA A 85 14.30 -5.08 2.84
C ALA A 85 14.88 -5.91 1.68
N ILE A 86 14.67 -5.46 0.45
CA ILE A 86 15.15 -6.10 -0.76
C ILE A 86 16.47 -5.44 -1.16
N CYS A 87 17.54 -6.21 -1.15
CA CYS A 87 18.89 -5.77 -1.44
C CYS A 87 19.38 -6.37 -2.76
N GLU A 88 19.60 -5.52 -3.78
CA GLU A 88 20.02 -5.90 -5.13
C GLU A 88 21.48 -5.55 -5.40
N GLN A 89 22.05 -6.23 -6.39
CA GLN A 89 23.37 -5.92 -6.94
C GLN A 89 23.28 -4.72 -7.87
N THR A 90 23.97 -3.64 -7.54
CA THR A 90 24.00 -2.39 -8.33
C THR A 90 25.10 -2.37 -9.37
N GLU A 91 26.02 -3.36 -9.36
CA GLU A 91 27.12 -3.51 -10.30
C GLU A 91 27.05 -4.86 -10.99
N SER A 92 27.43 -4.88 -12.28
CA SER A 92 27.62 -6.14 -13.02
C SER A 92 28.80 -6.92 -12.44
N PRO A 93 28.65 -8.23 -12.16
CA PRO A 93 29.75 -9.08 -11.67
C PRO A 93 31.02 -9.03 -12.53
N SER A 94 30.88 -8.81 -13.84
CA SER A 94 32.00 -8.69 -14.79
C SER A 94 32.82 -7.41 -14.63
N LYS A 95 32.26 -6.36 -14.04
CA LYS A 95 32.92 -5.06 -13.78
C LYS A 95 33.48 -4.91 -12.37
N ALA A 96 33.05 -5.76 -11.43
CA ALA A 96 33.46 -5.69 -10.04
C ALA A 96 34.87 -6.26 -9.85
N LYS A 97 35.84 -5.41 -9.43
CA LYS A 97 37.22 -5.82 -9.21
C LYS A 97 37.44 -6.72 -7.97
N LYS A 98 36.55 -6.72 -6.97
CA LYS A 98 36.67 -7.52 -5.72
C LYS A 98 35.34 -8.01 -5.14
N LEU A 99 34.39 -7.12 -4.89
CA LEU A 99 33.09 -7.43 -4.29
C LEU A 99 32.03 -6.61 -5.02
N VAL A 100 30.98 -7.26 -5.48
CA VAL A 100 29.83 -6.58 -6.11
C VAL A 100 29.13 -5.71 -5.05
N ARG A 101 28.90 -4.43 -5.39
CA ARG A 101 28.17 -3.50 -4.55
C ARG A 101 26.69 -3.86 -4.52
N ARG A 102 26.11 -3.75 -3.34
CA ARG A 102 24.69 -4.03 -3.11
C ARG A 102 24.06 -2.90 -2.32
N GLU A 103 22.81 -2.62 -2.65
CA GLU A 103 22.02 -1.59 -1.99
C GLU A 103 20.60 -2.09 -1.77
N VAL A 104 19.96 -1.61 -0.70
CA VAL A 104 18.52 -1.85 -0.49
C VAL A 104 17.77 -0.99 -1.48
N VAL A 105 17.08 -1.62 -2.41
CA VAL A 105 16.32 -0.92 -3.48
C VAL A 105 14.90 -0.63 -3.05
N ARG A 106 14.34 -1.40 -2.11
CA ARG A 106 12.97 -1.24 -1.62
C ARG A 106 12.79 -1.95 -0.28
N ILE A 107 11.89 -1.43 0.54
CA ILE A 107 11.40 -2.10 1.75
C ILE A 107 9.92 -2.41 1.55
N VAL A 108 9.54 -3.68 1.58
CA VAL A 108 8.14 -4.12 1.49
C VAL A 108 7.61 -4.24 2.91
N THR A 109 6.53 -3.50 3.20
CA THR A 109 5.86 -3.52 4.51
C THR A 109 4.39 -3.92 4.35
N PRO A 110 3.70 -4.30 5.42
CA PRO A 110 2.28 -4.63 5.35
C PRO A 110 1.41 -3.48 4.81
N GLY A 111 1.76 -2.23 5.12
CA GLY A 111 1.01 -1.03 4.73
C GLY A 111 1.41 -0.45 3.37
N THR A 112 2.53 -0.88 2.78
CA THR A 112 3.01 -0.33 1.50
C THR A 112 3.25 -1.38 0.40
N PRO A 113 2.35 -2.35 0.18
CA PRO A 113 2.51 -3.33 -0.89
C PRO A 113 2.13 -2.72 -2.24
N ILE A 114 2.93 -3.04 -3.27
CA ILE A 114 2.65 -2.68 -4.67
C ILE A 114 2.62 -3.89 -5.60
N ASP A 115 3.20 -5.01 -5.17
CA ASP A 115 3.25 -6.23 -5.96
C ASP A 115 1.87 -6.86 -6.06
N PRO A 116 1.39 -7.24 -7.28
CA PRO A 116 0.06 -7.83 -7.44
C PRO A 116 -0.20 -9.08 -6.59
N GLN A 117 0.85 -9.84 -6.24
CA GLN A 117 0.76 -11.02 -5.39
C GLN A 117 0.45 -10.71 -3.92
N LEU A 118 0.65 -9.46 -3.49
CA LEU A 118 0.36 -8.96 -2.15
C LEU A 118 -1.02 -8.31 -2.05
N LEU A 119 -1.64 -8.02 -3.19
CA LEU A 119 -2.86 -7.23 -3.30
C LEU A 119 -4.03 -8.13 -3.75
N GLU A 120 -5.11 -8.08 -2.99
CA GLU A 120 -6.39 -8.62 -3.45
C GLU A 120 -7.07 -7.57 -4.36
N PRO A 121 -7.55 -7.94 -5.56
CA PRO A 121 -8.09 -6.96 -6.51
C PRO A 121 -9.27 -6.14 -5.97
N ARG A 122 -10.08 -6.74 -5.11
CA ARG A 122 -11.32 -6.17 -4.56
C ARG A 122 -11.14 -5.47 -3.21
N GLU A 123 -9.91 -5.43 -2.66
CA GLU A 123 -9.62 -4.82 -1.37
C GLU A 123 -8.59 -3.69 -1.49
N SER A 124 -8.81 -2.61 -0.75
CA SER A 124 -7.80 -1.58 -0.54
C SER A 124 -6.82 -2.01 0.56
N VAL A 125 -5.57 -1.59 0.47
CA VAL A 125 -4.55 -1.85 1.49
C VAL A 125 -4.03 -0.53 2.01
N TYR A 126 -4.52 -0.13 3.18
CA TYR A 126 -4.14 1.14 3.77
C TYR A 126 -2.93 1.02 4.69
N LEU A 127 -2.01 1.98 4.52
CA LEU A 127 -1.12 2.47 5.54
C LEU A 127 -1.87 3.56 6.31
N ALA A 128 -1.93 3.48 7.63
CA ALA A 128 -2.47 4.54 8.45
C ALA A 128 -1.37 5.23 9.25
N ALA A 129 -1.54 6.51 9.51
CA ALA A 129 -0.70 7.30 10.40
C ALA A 129 -1.57 7.98 11.46
N VAL A 130 -1.12 8.01 12.72
CA VAL A 130 -1.81 8.71 13.80
C VAL A 130 -0.82 9.53 14.62
N CYS A 131 -1.21 10.77 14.94
CA CYS A 131 -0.46 11.61 15.87
C CYS A 131 -1.43 12.45 16.72
N ALA A 132 -0.93 12.98 17.82
CA ALA A 132 -1.73 13.77 18.74
C ALA A 132 -0.90 14.89 19.37
N GLN A 133 -1.59 16.00 19.67
CA GLN A 133 -1.05 17.08 20.47
C GLN A 133 -2.16 17.69 21.34
N GLY A 134 -1.98 17.62 22.67
CA GLY A 134 -3.03 18.00 23.61
C GLY A 134 -4.28 17.14 23.44
N GLU A 135 -5.44 17.78 23.27
CA GLU A 135 -6.73 17.12 23.04
C GLU A 135 -7.07 16.96 21.55
N THR A 136 -6.10 17.17 20.65
CA THR A 136 -6.31 17.04 19.20
C THR A 136 -5.55 15.84 18.67
N VAL A 137 -6.25 15.01 17.92
CA VAL A 137 -5.71 13.80 17.28
C VAL A 137 -5.94 13.88 15.78
N GLY A 138 -4.90 13.63 15.01
CA GLY A 138 -4.97 13.56 13.55
C GLY A 138 -4.66 12.16 13.03
N ALA A 139 -5.30 11.78 11.95
CA ALA A 139 -5.01 10.54 11.24
C ALA A 139 -4.94 10.75 9.73
N ALA A 140 -4.18 9.89 9.07
CA ALA A 140 -4.12 9.81 7.61
C ALA A 140 -4.13 8.35 7.14
N PHE A 141 -4.69 8.12 5.97
CA PHE A 141 -4.87 6.81 5.35
C PHE A 141 -4.42 6.87 3.90
N LEU A 142 -3.47 6.05 3.53
CA LEU A 142 -2.88 5.99 2.19
C LEU A 142 -2.91 4.57 1.65
N ASP A 143 -3.57 4.35 0.51
CA ASP A 143 -3.34 3.17 -0.32
C ASP A 143 -2.32 3.53 -1.42
N ILE A 144 -1.06 3.15 -1.21
CA ILE A 144 0.02 3.47 -2.13
C ILE A 144 -0.15 2.79 -3.50
N SER A 145 -0.92 1.71 -3.58
CA SER A 145 -1.14 0.99 -4.84
C SER A 145 -2.08 1.74 -5.79
N THR A 146 -3.00 2.53 -5.24
CA THR A 146 -4.01 3.29 -5.99
C THR A 146 -3.75 4.80 -5.98
N GLY A 147 -3.03 5.31 -4.98
CA GLY A 147 -2.85 6.74 -4.73
C GLY A 147 -3.98 7.36 -3.91
N GLU A 148 -4.97 6.57 -3.44
CA GLU A 148 -6.00 7.10 -2.55
C GLU A 148 -5.38 7.59 -1.25
N PHE A 149 -5.54 8.90 -0.96
CA PHE A 149 -4.97 9.52 0.21
C PHE A 149 -6.01 10.37 0.93
N ARG A 150 -6.23 10.07 2.21
CA ARG A 150 -7.22 10.75 3.04
C ARG A 150 -6.63 11.17 4.36
N ALA A 151 -7.14 12.27 4.92
CA ALA A 151 -6.76 12.74 6.25
C ALA A 151 -7.96 13.27 7.02
N THR A 152 -7.88 13.19 8.34
CA THR A 152 -8.89 13.69 9.27
C THR A 152 -8.25 14.19 10.56
N GLN A 153 -8.99 14.99 11.32
CA GLN A 153 -8.59 15.47 12.63
C GLN A 153 -9.81 15.58 13.52
N SER A 154 -9.68 15.16 14.77
CA SER A 154 -10.69 15.34 15.81
C SER A 154 -10.11 16.07 17.01
N SER A 155 -10.93 16.86 17.71
CA SER A 155 -10.53 17.61 18.90
C SER A 155 -11.52 17.40 20.04
N GLY A 156 -11.05 17.55 21.28
CA GLY A 156 -11.83 17.41 22.51
C GLY A 156 -11.66 16.03 23.17
N ARG A 157 -12.42 15.79 24.24
CA ARG A 157 -12.22 14.63 25.13
C ARG A 157 -12.30 13.28 24.41
N ASP A 158 -13.22 13.17 23.43
CA ASP A 158 -13.46 11.91 22.69
C ASP A 158 -12.71 11.87 21.34
N ALA A 159 -11.67 12.74 21.18
CA ALA A 159 -10.94 12.82 19.91
C ALA A 159 -10.22 11.50 19.57
N TRP A 160 -9.64 10.88 20.60
CA TRP A 160 -8.93 9.62 20.43
C TRP A 160 -9.88 8.48 19.99
N GLU A 161 -11.01 8.33 20.70
CA GLU A 161 -12.01 7.28 20.40
C GLU A 161 -12.58 7.42 18.99
N ARG A 162 -12.83 8.67 18.53
CA ARG A 162 -13.30 8.91 17.17
C ARG A 162 -12.26 8.53 16.12
N ILE A 163 -11.00 8.89 16.34
CA ILE A 163 -9.93 8.54 15.41
C ILE A 163 -9.64 7.03 15.43
N VAL A 164 -9.76 6.36 16.58
CA VAL A 164 -9.69 4.88 16.66
C VAL A 164 -10.80 4.25 15.82
N ALA A 165 -12.03 4.73 15.92
CA ALA A 165 -13.15 4.23 15.11
C ALA A 165 -12.90 4.42 13.60
N ASP A 166 -12.31 5.56 13.19
CA ASP A 166 -11.91 5.76 11.80
C ASP A 166 -10.81 4.75 11.40
N ILE A 167 -9.76 4.56 12.22
CA ILE A 167 -8.70 3.58 11.94
C ILE A 167 -9.30 2.17 11.78
N GLU A 168 -10.21 1.77 12.64
CA GLU A 168 -10.90 0.50 12.57
C GLU A 168 -11.73 0.36 11.29
N SER A 169 -12.45 1.42 10.89
CA SER A 169 -13.26 1.45 9.66
C SER A 169 -12.42 1.32 8.38
N TYR A 170 -11.22 1.91 8.36
CA TYR A 170 -10.28 1.76 7.25
C TYR A 170 -9.54 0.43 7.26
N ALA A 171 -9.49 -0.24 8.41
CA ALA A 171 -8.83 -1.54 8.62
C ALA A 171 -7.41 -1.59 8.00
N PRO A 172 -6.49 -0.68 8.38
CA PRO A 172 -5.18 -0.61 7.76
C PRO A 172 -4.38 -1.90 7.99
N ARG A 173 -3.44 -2.21 7.12
CA ARG A 173 -2.49 -3.31 7.34
C ARG A 173 -1.32 -2.91 8.22
N GLU A 174 -1.05 -1.61 8.32
CA GLU A 174 0.02 -1.04 9.13
C GLU A 174 -0.40 0.32 9.67
N LEU A 175 -0.12 0.58 10.96
CA LEU A 175 -0.33 1.85 11.62
C LEU A 175 1.01 2.40 12.09
N ILE A 176 1.39 3.57 11.58
CA ILE A 176 2.58 4.31 12.02
C ILE A 176 2.20 5.41 13.01
N PHE A 177 3.09 5.69 13.96
CA PHE A 177 2.86 6.70 14.99
C PHE A 177 4.18 7.20 15.58
N PRO A 178 4.23 8.41 16.21
CA PRO A 178 5.39 8.91 16.93
C PRO A 178 5.76 7.99 18.09
N GLN A 179 7.05 7.79 18.33
CA GLN A 179 7.52 6.95 19.43
C GLN A 179 6.98 7.41 20.80
N ALA A 180 6.83 8.71 21.00
CA ALA A 180 6.24 9.29 22.20
C ALA A 180 4.79 8.82 22.47
N LEU A 181 4.03 8.45 21.44
CA LEU A 181 2.65 7.96 21.58
C LEU A 181 2.52 6.44 21.79
N SER A 182 3.63 5.71 21.90
CA SER A 182 3.62 4.26 21.99
C SER A 182 2.72 3.69 23.08
N ALA A 183 2.72 4.31 24.25
CA ALA A 183 1.87 3.88 25.39
C ALA A 183 0.38 4.09 25.09
N LEU A 184 0.01 5.25 24.53
CA LEU A 184 -1.37 5.60 24.20
C LEU A 184 -1.94 4.71 23.10
N VAL A 185 -1.18 4.51 22.01
CA VAL A 185 -1.56 3.63 20.90
C VAL A 185 -1.76 2.20 21.40
N ARG A 186 -0.84 1.71 22.20
CA ARG A 186 -0.93 0.35 22.79
C ARG A 186 -2.15 0.21 23.71
N ALA A 187 -2.48 1.22 24.48
CA ALA A 187 -3.65 1.20 25.37
C ALA A 187 -4.97 1.27 24.58
N GLY A 188 -5.05 2.13 23.58
CA GLY A 188 -6.25 2.35 22.76
C GLY A 188 -6.71 1.08 22.03
N PHE A 189 -5.78 0.27 21.52
CA PHE A 189 -6.11 -0.97 20.80
C PHE A 189 -6.04 -2.25 21.66
N ARG A 190 -5.74 -2.18 22.96
CA ARG A 190 -5.75 -3.35 23.88
C ARG A 190 -7.12 -3.73 24.42
N ASN A 191 -8.11 -2.86 24.35
CA ASN A 191 -9.39 -3.03 25.08
C ASN A 191 -10.39 -4.01 24.44
N GLU A 192 -10.11 -4.62 23.30
CA GLU A 192 -11.09 -5.51 22.62
C GLU A 192 -11.22 -6.93 23.20
N GLN A 193 -10.45 -7.31 24.21
CA GLN A 193 -10.60 -8.65 24.82
C GLN A 193 -11.44 -8.67 26.11
N LYS A 194 -12.12 -7.61 26.46
CA LYS A 194 -13.15 -7.70 27.53
C LYS A 194 -14.50 -8.09 26.93
N THR A 195 -14.66 -9.41 26.75
CA THR A 195 -15.95 -10.10 26.69
C THR A 195 -16.99 -9.45 27.60
N GLY A 196 -18.12 -9.09 26.97
CA GLY A 196 -19.44 -8.87 27.53
C GLY A 196 -19.62 -8.94 29.04
N THR A 197 -19.51 -7.79 29.68
CA THR A 197 -20.32 -7.39 30.84
C THR A 197 -20.10 -5.89 31.03
N LEU A 198 -21.16 -5.10 30.82
CA LEU A 198 -21.22 -3.70 31.25
C LEU A 198 -20.94 -3.63 32.75
N PRO A 199 -19.93 -2.86 33.21
CA PRO A 199 -19.88 -2.51 34.63
C PRO A 199 -20.84 -1.35 34.85
N LEU A 200 -21.93 -1.65 35.55
CA LEU A 200 -22.73 -0.64 36.25
C LEU A 200 -21.79 0.21 37.12
N ALA A 201 -21.90 1.52 36.95
CA ALA A 201 -21.21 2.51 37.76
C ALA A 201 -21.28 2.17 39.26
N ARG A 202 -20.13 2.04 39.88
CA ARG A 202 -20.01 2.18 41.35
C ARG A 202 -19.00 3.27 41.65
N ASP A 203 -19.50 4.24 42.34
CA ASP A 203 -18.77 5.34 42.94
C ASP A 203 -17.60 4.88 43.82
N GLY A 204 -16.51 5.59 43.70
CA GLY A 204 -15.53 5.85 44.74
C GLY A 204 -14.63 4.70 45.12
N MET A 205 -13.40 4.72 44.61
CA MET A 205 -12.20 4.54 45.45
C MET A 205 -10.95 4.79 44.61
N SER A 206 -10.17 5.76 45.07
CA SER A 206 -8.78 5.97 44.66
C SER A 206 -7.96 4.73 45.06
N ASP A 207 -7.36 4.07 44.14
CA ASP A 207 -6.29 3.12 44.44
C ASP A 207 -5.08 3.35 43.55
N ASN A 208 -4.00 3.61 44.27
CA ASN A 208 -2.62 3.76 43.80
C ASN A 208 -2.22 2.64 42.85
N LEU A 209 -1.99 2.98 41.58
CA LEU A 209 -1.21 2.15 40.70
C LEU A 209 0.27 2.27 41.10
N GLN A 210 0.74 1.33 41.87
CA GLN A 210 2.17 1.07 42.01
C GLN A 210 2.72 0.64 40.66
N ILE A 211 3.54 1.50 40.07
CA ILE A 211 4.41 1.17 38.97
C ILE A 211 5.45 0.18 39.54
N VAL A 212 5.33 -1.08 39.18
CA VAL A 212 6.42 -2.04 39.39
C VAL A 212 7.47 -1.72 38.33
N ASP A 213 8.52 -1.10 38.80
CA ASP A 213 9.74 -0.82 38.08
C ASP A 213 10.50 -2.16 37.94
N GLU A 214 10.31 -2.87 36.83
CA GLU A 214 11.22 -3.94 36.44
C GLU A 214 12.32 -3.34 35.61
N GLY A 215 13.38 -3.00 36.30
CA GLY A 215 14.64 -2.57 35.75
C GLY A 215 15.24 -3.60 34.80
N ASN A 216 15.81 -3.03 33.74
CA ASN A 216 16.89 -3.60 32.94
C ASN A 216 16.51 -4.70 31.96
N MET A 217 16.15 -4.30 30.71
CA MET A 217 16.72 -4.95 29.51
C MET A 217 16.57 -4.03 28.31
N ALA A 218 17.61 -3.23 28.07
CA ALA A 218 17.86 -2.66 26.74
C ALA A 218 18.35 -3.80 25.83
N THR A 219 17.46 -4.37 25.06
CA THR A 219 17.79 -5.07 23.81
C THR A 219 16.74 -4.71 22.78
N THR A 220 17.16 -3.87 21.86
CA THR A 220 16.66 -3.64 20.52
C THR A 220 16.21 -4.97 19.90
N ASP A 221 14.96 -5.25 19.88
CA ASP A 221 14.21 -6.01 18.86
C ASP A 221 12.87 -6.51 19.39
N ASP A 222 12.06 -5.63 19.93
CA ASP A 222 10.69 -5.98 20.30
C ASP A 222 9.83 -6.03 19.04
N LYS A 223 9.84 -7.19 18.40
CA LYS A 223 8.83 -7.60 17.43
C LYS A 223 7.51 -7.74 18.17
N LEU A 224 6.86 -6.60 18.38
CA LEU A 224 5.53 -6.54 18.96
C LEU A 224 4.52 -7.08 17.96
N LYS A 225 4.45 -8.41 17.85
CA LYS A 225 3.23 -9.08 17.43
C LYS A 225 2.25 -8.93 18.58
N PHE A 226 1.41 -7.90 18.52
CA PHE A 226 0.20 -7.89 19.34
C PHE A 226 -0.67 -9.04 18.84
N VAL A 227 -0.73 -10.11 19.62
CA VAL A 227 -1.67 -11.19 19.40
C VAL A 227 -3.07 -10.57 19.52
N GLY A 228 -3.76 -10.40 18.38
CA GLY A 228 -5.13 -9.93 18.33
C GLY A 228 -5.42 -8.67 17.50
N LEU A 229 -4.40 -7.88 17.10
CA LEU A 229 -4.65 -6.76 16.20
C LEU A 229 -4.59 -7.20 14.72
N PRO A 230 -5.52 -6.74 13.88
CA PRO A 230 -5.53 -7.07 12.46
C PRO A 230 -4.43 -6.35 11.66
N PHE A 231 -3.62 -5.47 12.29
CA PHE A 231 -2.60 -4.66 11.64
C PHE A 231 -1.29 -4.59 12.43
N THR A 232 -0.21 -4.25 11.72
CA THR A 232 1.12 -4.08 12.30
C THR A 232 1.28 -2.68 12.87
N LEU A 233 1.88 -2.56 14.07
CA LEU A 233 2.22 -1.30 14.71
C LEU A 233 3.68 -0.94 14.44
N THR A 234 3.95 0.28 13.92
CA THR A 234 5.29 0.77 13.60
C THR A 234 5.52 2.14 14.22
N ALA A 235 6.33 2.17 15.28
CA ALA A 235 6.76 3.43 15.88
C ALA A 235 7.84 4.08 15.00
N LEU A 236 7.73 5.39 14.79
CA LEU A 236 8.71 6.19 14.07
C LEU A 236 9.28 7.28 14.97
N ASP A 237 10.47 7.76 14.64
CA ASP A 237 11.12 8.84 15.36
C ASP A 237 10.26 10.11 15.40
N ASP A 238 10.22 10.78 16.56
CA ASP A 238 9.33 11.93 16.81
C ASP A 238 9.65 13.13 15.90
N TRP A 239 10.90 13.28 15.46
CA TRP A 239 11.30 14.36 14.56
C TRP A 239 10.66 14.29 13.17
N LEU A 240 10.22 13.13 12.74
CA LEU A 240 9.54 12.94 11.44
C LEU A 240 8.13 13.58 11.38
N TRP A 241 7.62 13.99 12.56
CA TRP A 241 6.26 14.51 12.72
C TRP A 241 6.21 16.03 12.92
N GLN A 242 7.23 16.76 12.52
CA GLN A 242 7.24 18.23 12.59
C GLN A 242 6.25 18.80 11.57
N THR A 243 5.39 19.73 12.02
CA THR A 243 4.29 20.28 11.18
C THR A 243 4.81 20.96 9.94
N GLU A 244 5.87 21.76 10.05
CA GLU A 244 6.46 22.52 8.96
C GLU A 244 7.05 21.59 7.89
N ASP A 245 7.77 20.57 8.30
CA ASP A 245 8.39 19.58 7.40
C ASP A 245 7.34 18.72 6.68
N CYS A 246 6.30 18.31 7.42
CA CYS A 246 5.17 17.56 6.87
C CYS A 246 4.38 18.40 5.86
N ALA A 247 4.10 19.67 6.18
CA ALA A 247 3.43 20.60 5.27
C ALA A 247 4.25 20.86 4.01
N ALA A 248 5.56 21.12 4.15
CA ALA A 248 6.46 21.35 3.03
C ALA A 248 6.53 20.13 2.10
N LEU A 249 6.55 18.91 2.66
CA LEU A 249 6.54 17.67 1.89
C LEU A 249 5.24 17.53 1.07
N LEU A 250 4.08 17.76 1.67
CA LEU A 250 2.77 17.69 1.01
C LEU A 250 2.64 18.77 -0.09
N ILE A 251 3.02 20.01 0.20
CA ILE A 251 3.03 21.12 -0.76
C ILE A 251 3.91 20.77 -1.98
N LYS A 252 5.10 20.22 -1.73
CA LYS A 252 6.01 19.78 -2.80
C LYS A 252 5.41 18.63 -3.61
N GLN A 253 4.81 17.64 -2.94
CA GLN A 253 4.22 16.47 -3.58
C GLN A 253 3.09 16.85 -4.53
N PHE A 254 2.19 17.72 -4.08
CA PHE A 254 1.01 18.13 -4.87
C PHE A 254 1.31 19.30 -5.84
N GLY A 255 2.51 19.88 -5.78
CA GLY A 255 2.89 21.00 -6.66
C GLY A 255 2.09 22.27 -6.41
N VAL A 256 1.62 22.50 -5.19
CA VAL A 256 0.76 23.63 -4.81
C VAL A 256 1.51 24.65 -3.95
N ARG A 257 0.90 25.84 -3.76
CA ARG A 257 1.46 26.89 -2.90
C ARG A 257 1.00 26.80 -1.46
N SER A 258 -0.15 26.22 -1.20
CA SER A 258 -0.72 26.01 0.14
C SER A 258 -1.61 24.76 0.14
N LEU A 259 -1.93 24.26 1.32
CA LEU A 259 -2.82 23.11 1.53
C LEU A 259 -4.28 23.53 1.73
N ASP A 260 -4.62 24.82 1.57
CA ASP A 260 -5.95 25.35 1.85
C ASP A 260 -7.01 24.75 0.91
N GLY A 261 -6.66 24.55 -0.36
CA GLY A 261 -7.55 23.94 -1.35
C GLY A 261 -7.96 22.50 -1.03
N TYR A 262 -7.22 21.82 -0.16
CA TYR A 262 -7.52 20.46 0.30
C TYR A 262 -8.27 20.43 1.65
N GLY A 263 -8.68 21.60 2.21
CA GLY A 263 -9.38 21.68 3.49
C GLY A 263 -8.48 21.45 4.70
N LEU A 264 -7.16 21.53 4.55
CA LEU A 264 -6.16 21.31 5.60
C LEU A 264 -5.75 22.59 6.36
N THR A 265 -6.42 23.71 6.11
CA THR A 265 -6.18 24.97 6.83
C THR A 265 -6.42 24.79 8.33
N ASN A 266 -5.43 25.12 9.15
CA ASN A 266 -5.47 24.94 10.63
C ASN A 266 -5.68 23.50 11.11
N LYS A 267 -5.46 22.48 10.25
CA LYS A 267 -5.56 21.07 10.58
C LYS A 267 -4.18 20.47 10.83
N HIS A 268 -3.47 20.99 11.84
CA HIS A 268 -2.05 20.67 12.07
C HIS A 268 -1.81 19.18 12.29
N GLU A 269 -2.65 18.48 13.06
CA GLU A 269 -2.46 17.06 13.31
C GLU A 269 -2.78 16.19 12.08
N ALA A 270 -3.77 16.57 11.28
CA ALA A 270 -4.02 15.92 9.99
C ALA A 270 -2.82 16.08 9.02
N VAL A 271 -2.23 17.30 8.98
CA VAL A 271 -1.03 17.58 8.16
C VAL A 271 0.19 16.76 8.63
N ARG A 272 0.41 16.66 9.95
CA ARG A 272 1.49 15.84 10.54
C ARG A 272 1.32 14.38 10.19
N ALA A 273 0.12 13.84 10.39
CA ALA A 273 -0.19 12.45 10.06
C ALA A 273 -0.02 12.17 8.55
N ALA A 274 -0.55 13.05 7.69
CA ALA A 274 -0.43 12.92 6.25
C ALA A 274 1.03 13.02 5.78
N GLY A 275 1.79 14.00 6.25
CA GLY A 275 3.20 14.16 5.90
C GLY A 275 4.06 12.98 6.31
N ALA A 276 3.88 12.46 7.52
CA ALA A 276 4.58 11.26 7.99
C ALA A 276 4.20 10.02 7.18
N CYS A 277 2.91 9.85 6.84
CA CYS A 277 2.41 8.77 6.01
C CYS A 277 3.04 8.77 4.61
N LEU A 278 3.05 9.92 3.95
CA LEU A 278 3.67 10.09 2.63
C LEU A 278 5.18 9.85 2.67
N ARG A 279 5.87 10.41 3.65
CA ARG A 279 7.32 10.22 3.84
C ARG A 279 7.67 8.75 4.00
N TYR A 280 6.96 8.04 4.87
CA TYR A 280 7.16 6.61 5.09
C TYR A 280 6.94 5.80 3.81
N ALA A 281 5.89 6.12 3.04
CA ALA A 281 5.62 5.48 1.76
C ALA A 281 6.76 5.72 0.74
N GLN A 282 7.26 6.96 0.61
CA GLN A 282 8.36 7.29 -0.29
C GLN A 282 9.67 6.63 0.12
N GLU A 283 10.00 6.61 1.41
CA GLU A 283 11.22 5.99 1.93
C GLU A 283 11.20 4.46 1.75
N THR A 284 10.07 3.81 2.01
CA THR A 284 9.94 2.35 1.84
C THR A 284 10.00 1.93 0.38
N GLN A 285 9.38 2.70 -0.52
CA GLN A 285 9.40 2.41 -1.95
C GLN A 285 10.63 2.96 -2.67
N ARG A 286 11.40 3.84 -2.02
CA ARG A 286 12.53 4.57 -2.63
C ARG A 286 12.15 5.27 -3.95
N ALA A 287 10.94 5.79 -3.99
CA ALA A 287 10.35 6.45 -5.15
C ALA A 287 9.54 7.67 -4.71
N ALA A 288 9.43 8.65 -5.59
CA ALA A 288 8.67 9.88 -5.32
C ALA A 288 7.15 9.66 -5.21
N ALA A 289 6.64 8.50 -5.65
CA ALA A 289 5.21 8.15 -5.63
C ALA A 289 4.32 9.26 -6.25
N ALA A 290 4.69 9.71 -7.46
CA ALA A 290 4.06 10.87 -8.12
C ALA A 290 2.58 10.67 -8.45
N HIS A 291 2.07 9.44 -8.45
CA HIS A 291 0.65 9.13 -8.62
C HIS A 291 -0.21 9.54 -7.41
N ILE A 292 0.41 9.83 -6.26
CA ILE A 292 -0.29 10.44 -5.12
C ILE A 292 -0.36 11.93 -5.41
N GLY A 293 -1.39 12.36 -6.15
CA GLY A 293 -1.52 13.72 -6.69
C GLY A 293 -2.37 14.65 -5.83
N ASP A 294 -3.16 14.10 -4.90
CA ASP A 294 -4.06 14.86 -4.04
C ASP A 294 -4.27 14.20 -2.68
N ILE A 295 -4.97 14.91 -1.80
CA ILE A 295 -5.42 14.41 -0.51
C ILE A 295 -6.82 14.92 -0.22
N VAL A 296 -7.69 14.05 0.27
CA VAL A 296 -9.05 14.41 0.65
C VAL A 296 -9.13 14.52 2.18
N TYR A 297 -9.33 15.73 2.68
CA TYR A 297 -9.70 15.92 4.08
C TYR A 297 -11.19 15.60 4.28
N PHE A 298 -11.51 14.82 5.30
CA PHE A 298 -12.89 14.53 5.68
C PHE A 298 -13.12 14.85 7.15
N GLU A 299 -14.31 15.34 7.47
CA GLU A 299 -14.75 15.47 8.86
C GLU A 299 -15.34 14.13 9.34
N PRO A 300 -15.04 13.68 10.56
CA PRO A 300 -15.56 12.42 11.10
C PRO A 300 -17.10 12.32 11.04
N GLN A 301 -17.78 13.46 11.06
CA GLN A 301 -19.26 13.56 11.01
C GLN A 301 -19.85 13.47 9.58
N ASP A 302 -19.06 13.38 8.54
CA ASP A 302 -19.56 13.26 7.15
C ASP A 302 -20.01 11.84 6.78
N GLN A 303 -19.67 10.87 7.61
CA GLN A 303 -19.95 9.45 7.41
C GLN A 303 -20.66 8.86 8.62
N LEU A 304 -21.47 7.84 8.39
CA LEU A 304 -22.01 7.03 9.47
C LEU A 304 -20.88 6.20 10.06
N ILE A 305 -20.62 6.41 11.35
CA ILE A 305 -19.61 5.65 12.08
C ILE A 305 -20.16 4.27 12.39
N LEU A 306 -19.52 3.24 11.86
CA LEU A 306 -19.79 1.85 12.13
C LEU A 306 -18.60 1.24 12.86
N ASP A 307 -18.75 0.86 14.11
CA ASP A 307 -17.72 0.14 14.83
C ASP A 307 -17.56 -1.30 14.34
N GLN A 308 -16.46 -1.94 14.64
CA GLN A 308 -16.16 -3.31 14.18
C GLN A 308 -17.19 -4.33 14.67
N ILE A 309 -17.77 -4.12 15.86
CA ILE A 309 -18.82 -5.01 16.42
C ILE A 309 -20.06 -4.90 15.56
N THR A 310 -20.48 -3.68 15.20
CA THR A 310 -21.60 -3.42 14.31
C THR A 310 -21.38 -4.00 12.92
N VAL A 311 -20.20 -3.74 12.32
CA VAL A 311 -19.83 -4.29 11.00
C VAL A 311 -19.90 -5.81 11.00
N ARG A 312 -19.37 -6.47 12.05
CA ARG A 312 -19.40 -7.92 12.19
C ARG A 312 -20.80 -8.45 12.46
N ASN A 313 -21.56 -7.85 13.37
CA ASN A 313 -22.89 -8.32 13.74
C ASN A 313 -23.91 -8.14 12.61
N LEU A 314 -23.74 -7.13 11.76
CA LEU A 314 -24.53 -6.94 10.54
C LEU A 314 -24.01 -7.78 9.36
N GLU A 315 -22.93 -8.53 9.55
CA GLU A 315 -22.28 -9.34 8.49
C GLU A 315 -22.04 -8.55 7.19
N LEU A 316 -21.56 -7.31 7.33
CA LEU A 316 -21.44 -6.42 6.17
C LEU A 316 -20.43 -6.93 5.14
N VAL A 317 -19.24 -7.37 5.60
CA VAL A 317 -18.10 -7.74 4.74
C VAL A 317 -17.57 -9.14 5.01
N GLU A 318 -17.92 -9.73 6.14
CA GLU A 318 -17.55 -11.10 6.53
C GLU A 318 -18.77 -11.81 7.14
N ALA A 319 -19.01 -13.05 6.72
CA ALA A 319 -20.10 -13.85 7.24
C ALA A 319 -19.70 -14.54 8.55
N MET A 320 -20.59 -14.62 9.52
CA MET A 320 -20.43 -15.40 10.74
C MET A 320 -20.86 -16.86 10.49
N GLY A 321 -20.12 -17.81 11.04
CA GLY A 321 -20.53 -19.23 11.04
C GLY A 321 -20.17 -20.06 9.81
N GLY A 322 -19.26 -19.61 8.97
CA GLY A 322 -18.50 -20.45 8.00
C GLY A 322 -19.24 -20.93 6.74
N ALA A 323 -20.54 -20.71 6.61
CA ALA A 323 -21.34 -21.17 5.47
C ALA A 323 -22.28 -20.12 4.88
N SER A 324 -22.43 -18.99 5.52
CA SER A 324 -23.27 -17.87 5.06
C SER A 324 -22.49 -16.88 4.20
N ARG A 325 -23.19 -16.05 3.44
CA ARG A 325 -22.63 -14.97 2.62
C ARG A 325 -22.82 -13.66 3.37
N SER A 326 -21.80 -12.80 3.36
CA SER A 326 -21.92 -11.43 3.86
C SER A 326 -22.85 -10.60 2.98
N LEU A 327 -23.26 -9.42 3.47
CA LEU A 327 -24.03 -8.48 2.66
C LEU A 327 -23.26 -8.10 1.39
N LEU A 328 -21.95 -7.82 1.52
CA LEU A 328 -21.09 -7.50 0.38
C LEU A 328 -21.07 -8.64 -0.65
N ASP A 329 -20.96 -9.90 -0.22
CA ASP A 329 -20.96 -11.07 -1.14
C ASP A 329 -22.27 -11.21 -1.93
N VAL A 330 -23.36 -10.67 -1.41
CA VAL A 330 -24.68 -10.71 -2.07
C VAL A 330 -24.86 -9.58 -3.06
N ILE A 331 -24.37 -8.36 -2.73
CA ILE A 331 -24.61 -7.17 -3.55
C ILE A 331 -23.45 -6.83 -4.50
N ASP A 332 -22.25 -7.43 -4.33
CA ASP A 332 -21.12 -7.15 -5.20
C ASP A 332 -21.23 -7.84 -6.56
N GLU A 333 -21.88 -7.15 -7.46
CA GLU A 333 -21.97 -7.48 -8.89
C GLU A 333 -21.04 -6.62 -9.73
N THR A 334 -20.04 -5.99 -9.12
CA THR A 334 -19.04 -5.17 -9.84
C THR A 334 -18.21 -6.01 -10.79
N VAL A 335 -17.81 -5.40 -11.91
CA VAL A 335 -17.01 -6.08 -12.96
C VAL A 335 -15.54 -5.63 -12.98
N THR A 336 -15.18 -4.63 -12.14
CA THR A 336 -13.80 -4.13 -12.01
C THR A 336 -13.35 -4.17 -10.55
N GLY A 337 -12.05 -4.32 -10.32
CA GLY A 337 -11.47 -4.23 -8.97
C GLY A 337 -11.70 -2.87 -8.33
N MET A 338 -11.58 -1.79 -9.10
CA MET A 338 -11.86 -0.42 -8.66
C MET A 338 -13.30 -0.26 -8.15
N GLY A 339 -14.27 -0.76 -8.91
CA GLY A 339 -15.69 -0.74 -8.52
C GLY A 339 -15.95 -1.54 -7.25
N ALA A 340 -15.33 -2.70 -7.09
CA ALA A 340 -15.46 -3.52 -5.88
C ALA A 340 -14.90 -2.82 -4.64
N ARG A 341 -13.72 -2.19 -4.75
CA ARG A 341 -13.14 -1.39 -3.66
C ARG A 341 -14.04 -0.22 -3.27
N LEU A 342 -14.59 0.48 -4.26
CA LEU A 342 -15.50 1.59 -4.02
C LEU A 342 -16.80 1.14 -3.33
N LEU A 343 -17.41 0.03 -3.79
CA LEU A 343 -18.61 -0.54 -3.16
C LEU A 343 -18.35 -0.95 -1.72
N ARG A 344 -17.24 -1.64 -1.45
CA ARG A 344 -16.81 -1.99 -0.09
C ARG A 344 -16.62 -0.76 0.78
N SER A 345 -15.97 0.28 0.24
CA SER A 345 -15.78 1.56 0.92
C SER A 345 -17.11 2.23 1.29
N TRP A 346 -18.09 2.26 0.37
CA TRP A 346 -19.41 2.83 0.64
C TRP A 346 -20.21 2.05 1.68
N LEU A 347 -20.01 0.74 1.73
CA LEU A 347 -20.69 -0.12 2.71
C LEU A 347 -20.13 0.07 4.13
N LEU A 348 -18.81 0.20 4.24
CA LEU A 348 -18.12 0.39 5.53
C LEU A 348 -18.19 1.83 6.04
N ARG A 349 -18.30 2.81 5.14
CA ARG A 349 -18.34 4.25 5.44
C ARG A 349 -19.48 4.92 4.69
N PRO A 350 -20.73 4.63 5.06
CA PRO A 350 -21.89 5.20 4.37
C PRO A 350 -21.93 6.72 4.53
N SER A 351 -22.14 7.44 3.44
CA SER A 351 -22.33 8.89 3.48
C SER A 351 -23.66 9.23 4.19
N ILE A 352 -23.66 10.28 5.01
CA ILE A 352 -24.89 10.86 5.57
C ILE A 352 -25.31 12.13 4.83
N ARG A 353 -24.57 12.52 3.81
CA ARG A 353 -24.90 13.69 2.98
C ARG A 353 -26.03 13.34 2.02
N ARG A 354 -27.21 13.87 2.29
CA ARG A 354 -28.44 13.60 1.50
C ARG A 354 -28.24 13.82 0.00
N GLY A 355 -27.60 14.91 -0.40
CA GLY A 355 -27.39 15.23 -1.82
C GLY A 355 -26.53 14.19 -2.54
N GLU A 356 -25.51 13.65 -1.87
CA GLU A 356 -24.66 12.59 -2.42
C GLU A 356 -25.45 11.27 -2.57
N ILE A 357 -26.25 10.92 -1.56
CA ILE A 357 -27.11 9.73 -1.59
C ILE A 357 -28.12 9.83 -2.73
N GLU A 358 -28.81 10.97 -2.87
CA GLU A 358 -29.81 11.19 -3.92
C GLU A 358 -29.17 11.16 -5.32
N ALA A 359 -27.96 11.73 -5.50
CA ALA A 359 -27.24 11.67 -6.77
C ALA A 359 -26.87 10.24 -7.17
N ARG A 360 -26.41 9.43 -6.21
CA ARG A 360 -26.15 7.99 -6.42
C ARG A 360 -27.43 7.21 -6.75
N HIS A 361 -28.52 7.47 -6.04
CA HIS A 361 -29.82 6.83 -6.32
C HIS A 361 -30.34 7.21 -7.71
N GLY A 362 -30.18 8.46 -8.15
CA GLY A 362 -30.54 8.88 -9.49
C GLY A 362 -29.80 8.12 -10.58
N ALA A 363 -28.47 7.95 -10.43
CA ALA A 363 -27.65 7.17 -11.36
C ALA A 363 -28.08 5.68 -11.41
N VAL A 364 -28.33 5.08 -10.24
CA VAL A 364 -28.82 3.70 -10.14
C VAL A 364 -30.18 3.56 -10.80
N ALA A 365 -31.12 4.47 -10.55
CA ALA A 365 -32.48 4.46 -11.13
C ALA A 365 -32.43 4.51 -12.66
N GLU A 366 -31.61 5.39 -13.25
CA GLU A 366 -31.44 5.49 -14.70
C GLU A 366 -30.91 4.19 -15.30
N LEU A 367 -29.84 3.63 -14.73
CA LEU A 367 -29.25 2.38 -15.22
C LEU A 367 -30.15 1.16 -14.95
N TYR A 368 -30.97 1.19 -13.90
CA TYR A 368 -31.96 0.15 -13.62
C TYR A 368 -33.10 0.17 -14.67
N ALA A 369 -33.56 1.35 -15.05
CA ALA A 369 -34.63 1.51 -16.03
C ALA A 369 -34.22 1.04 -17.44
N SER A 370 -32.92 1.09 -17.79
CA SER A 370 -32.42 0.66 -19.09
C SER A 370 -31.44 -0.53 -18.97
N HIS A 371 -31.99 -1.75 -19.02
CA HIS A 371 -31.15 -2.97 -18.95
C HIS A 371 -30.16 -3.06 -20.12
N ILE A 372 -30.53 -2.62 -21.33
CA ILE A 372 -29.65 -2.64 -22.51
C ILE A 372 -28.45 -1.73 -22.29
N LYS A 373 -28.68 -0.48 -21.84
CA LYS A 373 -27.62 0.49 -21.51
C LYS A 373 -26.71 -0.06 -20.41
N ARG A 374 -27.29 -0.62 -19.34
CA ARG A 374 -26.55 -1.23 -18.24
C ARG A 374 -25.69 -2.40 -18.69
N ASP A 375 -26.22 -3.33 -19.48
CA ASP A 375 -25.50 -4.51 -19.90
C ASP A 375 -24.36 -4.15 -20.88
N HIS A 376 -24.58 -3.15 -21.76
CA HIS A 376 -23.54 -2.61 -22.64
C HIS A 376 -22.43 -1.94 -21.82
N LEU A 377 -22.79 -1.07 -20.85
CA LEU A 377 -21.81 -0.45 -19.94
C LEU A 377 -20.98 -1.49 -19.18
N ARG A 378 -21.63 -2.53 -18.64
CA ARG A 378 -20.93 -3.62 -17.96
C ARG A 378 -19.99 -4.39 -18.88
N SER A 379 -20.36 -4.57 -20.14
CA SER A 379 -19.50 -5.22 -21.15
C SER A 379 -18.24 -4.38 -21.42
N LEU A 380 -18.38 -3.07 -21.61
CA LEU A 380 -17.23 -2.17 -21.79
C LEU A 380 -16.32 -2.15 -20.55
N LEU A 381 -16.91 -2.06 -19.35
CA LEU A 381 -16.15 -2.02 -18.09
C LEU A 381 -15.38 -3.32 -17.82
N LYS A 382 -15.79 -4.49 -18.33
CA LYS A 382 -15.04 -5.74 -18.20
C LYS A 382 -13.69 -5.71 -18.91
N GLU A 383 -13.56 -4.91 -19.98
CA GLU A 383 -12.32 -4.72 -20.72
C GLU A 383 -11.39 -3.67 -20.08
N VAL A 384 -11.87 -2.96 -19.04
CA VAL A 384 -11.10 -1.97 -18.30
C VAL A 384 -10.35 -2.66 -17.17
N ALA A 385 -9.03 -2.65 -17.25
CA ALA A 385 -8.14 -3.13 -16.19
C ALA A 385 -8.15 -2.18 -14.98
N ASP A 386 -7.46 -2.56 -13.92
CA ASP A 386 -7.30 -1.74 -12.72
C ASP A 386 -6.34 -0.56 -12.98
N VAL A 387 -6.88 0.52 -13.56
CA VAL A 387 -6.11 1.70 -13.99
C VAL A 387 -5.44 2.41 -12.82
N GLU A 388 -6.07 2.43 -11.63
CA GLU A 388 -5.48 3.01 -10.43
C GLU A 388 -4.16 2.28 -10.09
N ARG A 389 -4.19 0.96 -9.98
CA ARG A 389 -3.01 0.15 -9.66
C ARG A 389 -1.99 0.10 -10.79
N LEU A 390 -2.43 0.19 -12.05
CA LEU A 390 -1.53 0.32 -13.20
C LEU A 390 -0.73 1.63 -13.11
N THR A 391 -1.39 2.74 -12.81
CA THR A 391 -0.76 4.04 -12.63
C THR A 391 0.20 4.04 -11.45
N GLY A 392 -0.18 3.42 -10.33
CA GLY A 392 0.71 3.24 -9.18
C GLY A 392 2.00 2.50 -9.56
N ARG A 393 1.90 1.35 -10.25
CA ARG A 393 3.08 0.59 -10.70
C ARG A 393 3.95 1.35 -11.69
N LEU A 394 3.36 2.13 -12.59
CA LEU A 394 4.11 2.97 -13.53
C LEU A 394 4.97 4.00 -12.79
N ASN A 395 4.37 4.72 -11.85
CA ASN A 395 5.06 5.76 -11.09
C ASN A 395 6.13 5.20 -10.12
N LEU A 396 5.92 3.99 -9.63
CA LEU A 396 6.86 3.32 -8.74
C LEU A 396 7.91 2.48 -9.50
N GLY A 397 7.92 2.53 -10.83
CA GLY A 397 8.91 1.86 -11.67
C GLY A 397 8.84 0.34 -11.68
N SER A 398 7.70 -0.24 -11.27
CA SER A 398 7.48 -1.69 -11.20
C SER A 398 6.59 -2.24 -12.31
N ALA A 399 6.12 -1.38 -13.22
CA ALA A 399 5.27 -1.76 -14.35
C ALA A 399 6.02 -2.61 -15.37
N THR A 400 5.30 -3.54 -15.97
CA THR A 400 5.77 -4.37 -17.08
C THR A 400 5.28 -3.83 -18.43
N PRO A 401 5.88 -4.24 -19.57
CA PRO A 401 5.34 -3.88 -20.88
C PRO A 401 3.87 -4.29 -21.08
N ARG A 402 3.45 -5.39 -20.49
CA ARG A 402 2.04 -5.85 -20.52
C ARG A 402 1.11 -4.93 -19.75
N ASP A 403 1.58 -4.29 -18.70
CA ASP A 403 0.80 -3.29 -17.95
C ASP A 403 0.50 -2.05 -18.80
N LEU A 404 1.44 -1.63 -19.66
CA LEU A 404 1.21 -0.53 -20.62
C LEU A 404 0.16 -0.91 -21.67
N VAL A 405 0.20 -2.13 -22.19
CA VAL A 405 -0.81 -2.61 -23.14
C VAL A 405 -2.19 -2.71 -22.46
N ALA A 406 -2.24 -3.17 -21.21
CA ALA A 406 -3.48 -3.21 -20.44
C ALA A 406 -4.05 -1.82 -20.21
N LEU A 407 -3.20 -0.83 -19.89
CA LEU A 407 -3.60 0.57 -19.76
C LEU A 407 -4.17 1.11 -21.09
N ARG A 408 -3.48 0.90 -22.23
CA ARG A 408 -3.98 1.30 -23.55
C ARG A 408 -5.35 0.71 -23.83
N ARG A 409 -5.52 -0.62 -23.67
CA ARG A 409 -6.80 -1.31 -23.91
C ARG A 409 -7.91 -0.77 -23.04
N SER A 410 -7.60 -0.39 -21.80
CA SER A 410 -8.56 0.25 -20.90
C SER A 410 -8.98 1.64 -21.40
N LEU A 411 -8.01 2.44 -21.85
CA LEU A 411 -8.26 3.78 -22.43
C LEU A 411 -9.02 3.68 -23.77
N ASP A 412 -8.86 2.60 -24.54
CA ASP A 412 -9.60 2.38 -25.79
C ASP A 412 -11.12 2.22 -25.55
N GLN A 413 -11.56 1.88 -24.32
CA GLN A 413 -12.99 1.77 -23.97
C GLN A 413 -13.63 3.12 -23.61
N VAL A 414 -12.84 4.14 -23.21
CA VAL A 414 -13.35 5.41 -22.70
C VAL A 414 -14.25 6.15 -23.67
N PRO A 415 -13.93 6.26 -24.99
CA PRO A 415 -14.83 6.90 -25.94
C PRO A 415 -16.22 6.25 -25.99
N SER A 416 -16.26 4.91 -26.05
CA SER A 416 -17.54 4.17 -26.09
C SER A 416 -18.35 4.30 -24.80
N ILE A 417 -17.68 4.37 -23.65
CA ILE A 417 -18.33 4.64 -22.35
C ILE A 417 -18.92 6.05 -22.34
N ARG A 418 -18.18 7.06 -22.81
CA ARG A 418 -18.65 8.43 -22.90
C ARG A 418 -19.86 8.56 -23.83
N ASP A 419 -19.79 7.97 -25.01
CA ASP A 419 -20.91 7.97 -25.97
C ASP A 419 -22.19 7.35 -25.35
N LEU A 420 -22.03 6.26 -24.59
CA LEU A 420 -23.12 5.57 -23.92
C LEU A 420 -23.76 6.42 -22.81
N LEU A 421 -22.97 7.27 -22.14
CA LEU A 421 -23.41 8.13 -21.03
C LEU A 421 -23.84 9.53 -21.49
N ALA A 422 -23.50 9.95 -22.71
CA ALA A 422 -23.72 11.33 -23.21
C ALA A 422 -25.17 11.84 -23.12
N ASN A 423 -26.17 10.94 -23.22
CA ASN A 423 -27.59 11.26 -23.15
C ASN A 423 -28.22 10.87 -21.82
N GLY A 424 -27.42 10.78 -20.73
CA GLY A 424 -27.92 10.45 -19.40
C GLY A 424 -28.69 11.62 -18.77
N GLU A 425 -29.74 11.30 -18.00
CA GLU A 425 -30.53 12.29 -17.24
C GLU A 425 -29.97 12.52 -15.82
N SER A 426 -29.29 11.52 -15.25
CA SER A 426 -28.70 11.60 -13.92
C SER A 426 -27.54 12.60 -13.88
N SER A 427 -27.62 13.57 -12.97
CA SER A 427 -26.55 14.57 -12.76
C SER A 427 -25.19 13.93 -12.44
N LEU A 428 -25.18 12.81 -11.67
CA LEU A 428 -23.94 12.10 -11.36
C LEU A 428 -23.32 11.47 -12.62
N LEU A 429 -24.13 10.83 -13.48
CA LEU A 429 -23.61 10.24 -14.72
C LEU A 429 -23.13 11.31 -15.70
N GLN A 430 -23.77 12.48 -15.74
CA GLN A 430 -23.31 13.63 -16.54
C GLN A 430 -21.96 14.15 -16.06
N VAL A 431 -21.80 14.37 -14.75
CA VAL A 431 -20.52 14.82 -14.16
C VAL A 431 -19.40 13.81 -14.44
N LEU A 432 -19.67 12.52 -14.31
CA LEU A 432 -18.70 11.47 -14.61
C LEU A 432 -18.32 11.44 -16.10
N ASN A 433 -19.31 11.64 -16.98
CA ASN A 433 -19.06 11.71 -18.42
C ASN A 433 -18.21 12.91 -18.82
N ASP A 434 -18.50 14.08 -18.25
CA ASP A 434 -17.75 15.32 -18.53
C ASP A 434 -16.32 15.27 -17.97
N ALA A 435 -16.11 14.58 -16.86
CA ALA A 435 -14.79 14.40 -16.25
C ALA A 435 -13.95 13.31 -16.93
N ALA A 436 -14.54 12.44 -17.75
CA ALA A 436 -13.83 11.35 -18.40
C ALA A 436 -12.99 11.85 -19.58
N ASP A 437 -11.68 11.94 -19.41
CA ASP A 437 -10.73 12.27 -20.48
C ASP A 437 -10.33 10.99 -21.23
N GLU A 438 -10.34 11.05 -22.57
CA GLU A 438 -9.96 9.93 -23.43
C GLU A 438 -8.46 9.67 -23.48
N LEU A 439 -7.63 10.63 -23.05
CA LEU A 439 -6.17 10.56 -23.07
C LEU A 439 -5.62 10.02 -24.40
N ALA A 440 -6.11 10.60 -25.51
CA ALA A 440 -5.83 10.12 -26.87
C ALA A 440 -4.33 10.17 -27.20
N ASP A 441 -3.60 11.15 -26.69
CA ASP A 441 -2.16 11.29 -26.82
C ASP A 441 -1.40 10.16 -26.11
N VAL A 442 -1.75 9.83 -24.87
CA VAL A 442 -1.16 8.72 -24.10
C VAL A 442 -1.45 7.37 -24.80
N ARG A 443 -2.70 7.20 -25.23
CA ARG A 443 -3.13 6.01 -25.97
C ARG A 443 -2.33 5.81 -27.25
N ALA A 444 -2.16 6.88 -28.04
CA ALA A 444 -1.37 6.86 -29.27
C ALA A 444 0.13 6.62 -28.97
N LEU A 445 0.68 7.22 -27.93
CA LEU A 445 2.06 7.02 -27.53
C LEU A 445 2.35 5.54 -27.25
N ILE A 446 1.50 4.89 -26.44
CA ILE A 446 1.68 3.46 -26.09
C ILE A 446 1.50 2.60 -27.34
N ALA A 447 0.49 2.87 -28.18
CA ALA A 447 0.23 2.12 -29.40
C ALA A 447 1.38 2.18 -30.40
N ASN A 448 2.06 3.32 -30.51
CA ASN A 448 3.18 3.52 -31.42
C ASN A 448 4.50 2.97 -30.88
N ALA A 449 4.65 2.90 -29.55
CA ALA A 449 5.91 2.53 -28.93
C ALA A 449 6.00 1.03 -28.60
N ILE A 450 4.90 0.42 -28.13
CA ILE A 450 4.91 -0.92 -27.55
C ILE A 450 4.22 -1.93 -28.48
N GLU A 451 4.79 -3.13 -28.60
CA GLU A 451 4.16 -4.24 -29.31
C GLU A 451 2.81 -4.64 -28.68
N ASP A 452 1.91 -5.21 -29.49
CA ASP A 452 0.56 -5.57 -29.01
C ASP A 452 0.56 -6.79 -28.07
N ASP A 453 1.55 -7.68 -28.18
CA ASP A 453 1.79 -8.80 -27.26
C ASP A 453 3.26 -8.82 -26.82
N PRO A 454 3.66 -7.91 -25.96
CA PRO A 454 5.05 -7.80 -25.54
C PRO A 454 5.42 -8.93 -24.56
N PRO A 455 6.71 -9.30 -24.48
CA PRO A 455 7.21 -10.23 -23.47
C PRO A 455 6.97 -9.70 -22.06
N ALA A 456 6.97 -10.59 -21.07
CA ALA A 456 6.75 -10.22 -19.68
C ALA A 456 7.89 -9.35 -19.11
N LYS A 457 9.12 -9.54 -19.60
CA LYS A 457 10.31 -8.81 -19.13
C LYS A 457 10.96 -8.05 -20.26
N VAL A 458 11.40 -6.83 -19.98
CA VAL A 458 12.11 -6.00 -20.96
C VAL A 458 13.41 -6.65 -21.46
N ILE A 459 14.08 -7.41 -20.59
CA ILE A 459 15.35 -8.10 -20.92
C ILE A 459 15.19 -9.18 -22.01
N ASP A 460 13.97 -9.69 -22.20
CA ASP A 460 13.69 -10.72 -23.22
C ASP A 460 13.70 -10.12 -24.64
N GLY A 461 13.75 -8.78 -24.78
CA GLY A 461 13.72 -8.06 -26.04
C GLY A 461 12.33 -8.06 -26.70
N GLY A 462 12.16 -7.39 -27.86
CA GLY A 462 10.89 -7.40 -28.61
C GLY A 462 9.76 -6.58 -27.96
N VAL A 463 10.07 -5.66 -27.06
CA VAL A 463 9.07 -4.80 -26.37
C VAL A 463 8.67 -3.62 -27.24
N ILE A 464 9.65 -2.96 -27.83
CA ILE A 464 9.44 -1.74 -28.61
C ILE A 464 9.06 -2.12 -30.04
N ARG A 465 8.02 -1.48 -30.56
CA ARG A 465 7.52 -1.71 -31.92
C ARG A 465 8.56 -1.31 -32.98
N ALA A 466 8.64 -2.08 -34.06
CA ALA A 466 9.47 -1.74 -35.21
C ALA A 466 9.00 -0.42 -35.83
N GLY A 467 9.96 0.45 -36.19
CA GLY A 467 9.68 1.78 -36.73
C GLY A 467 9.50 2.86 -35.68
N HIS A 468 9.48 2.54 -34.38
CA HIS A 468 9.39 3.53 -33.31
C HIS A 468 10.71 4.30 -33.08
N SER A 469 11.84 3.59 -33.18
CA SER A 469 13.19 4.18 -33.06
C SER A 469 14.09 3.65 -34.16
N THR A 470 14.53 4.57 -35.05
CA THR A 470 15.46 4.25 -36.16
C THR A 470 16.75 3.66 -35.65
N GLU A 471 17.30 4.21 -34.57
CA GLU A 471 18.54 3.72 -33.95
C GLU A 471 18.40 2.26 -33.46
N LEU A 472 17.26 1.95 -32.81
CA LEU A 472 16.99 0.59 -32.33
C LEU A 472 16.83 -0.38 -33.50
N ASP A 473 16.18 0.03 -34.57
CA ASP A 473 15.95 -0.82 -35.75
C ASP A 473 17.27 -1.07 -36.50
N GLU A 474 18.17 -0.09 -36.57
CA GLU A 474 19.54 -0.27 -37.08
C GLU A 474 20.32 -1.27 -36.22
N LEU A 475 20.28 -1.14 -34.90
CA LEU A 475 20.95 -2.08 -33.98
C LEU A 475 20.39 -3.51 -34.12
N ARG A 476 19.08 -3.64 -34.31
CA ARG A 476 18.42 -4.92 -34.53
C ARG A 476 18.83 -5.54 -35.86
N SER A 477 18.98 -4.75 -36.92
CA SER A 477 19.46 -5.24 -38.23
C SER A 477 20.89 -5.73 -38.15
N LEU A 478 21.78 -4.92 -37.53
CA LEU A 478 23.19 -5.31 -37.32
C LEU A 478 23.31 -6.61 -36.49
N SER A 479 22.49 -6.75 -35.42
CA SER A 479 22.50 -7.97 -34.61
C SER A 479 22.00 -9.19 -35.37
N ARG A 480 21.02 -9.06 -36.29
CA ARG A 480 20.53 -10.14 -37.16
C ARG A 480 21.59 -10.56 -38.16
N ASP A 481 22.21 -9.59 -38.84
CA ASP A 481 23.23 -9.81 -39.82
C ASP A 481 24.47 -10.51 -39.24
N ALA A 482 24.89 -10.07 -38.03
CA ALA A 482 25.96 -10.71 -37.28
C ALA A 482 25.67 -12.18 -36.92
N LYS A 483 24.40 -12.52 -36.57
CA LYS A 483 23.97 -13.92 -36.30
C LYS A 483 23.89 -14.79 -37.56
N GLN A 484 23.70 -14.19 -38.73
CA GLN A 484 23.71 -14.93 -40.01
C GLN A 484 25.12 -15.15 -40.56
N MET A 485 26.12 -14.37 -40.07
CA MET A 485 27.54 -14.51 -40.45
C MET A 485 28.31 -15.52 -39.58
N ILE A 486 27.74 -16.02 -38.51
CA ILE A 486 28.26 -17.05 -37.61
C ILE A 486 27.58 -18.39 -37.89
#